data_ee914d9043f22d874a68c6ae176812ce
#
_entry.id   ee914d9043f22d874a68c6ae176812ce
#
_cell.length_a   1.000
_cell.length_b   1.000
_cell.length_c   1.000
_cell.angle_alpha   90.00
_cell.angle_beta   90.00
_cell.angle_gamma   90.00
#
_symmetry.space_group_name_H-M   'P 1'
#
loop_
_entity.id
_entity.type
_entity.pdbx_description
1 polymer ?
#
loop_
_entity_poly.entity_id
_entity_poly.type
_entity_poly.pdbx_seq_one_letter_code
_entity_poly.pdbx_strand_id
1 'polypeptide(L)'
;MESYKIEFIKFALSHNVLKFGEFALKSGRKSPYFFNAGLFSTGADLARLGEFYAKAIQSSAVDFDVIFGPAYKGIPIATSVSIALFNQFNRDTPVCFNRKEAKDHGEGGNLIGSPLTGNVLLIDDVITAGTAIRESMAHLEANNAKLAAVFIALNRQEKGKGELSAIQEVERDYQCQVLSIIDLDDLMQFIEKEPDYQQYLPAMRAYRESYGV
;
A
#
# COMPACT_ATOMS: atom_id res chain seq x y z
N MET A 1 6.14 -17.29 -7.07
CA MET A 1 5.10 -16.34 -6.64
C MET A 1 4.06 -17.08 -5.80
N GLU A 2 3.71 -16.56 -4.65
CA GLU A 2 2.69 -17.11 -3.75
C GLU A 2 1.28 -16.99 -4.37
N SER A 3 0.39 -17.94 -4.02
CA SER A 3 -0.95 -18.02 -4.64
C SER A 3 -1.79 -16.76 -4.43
N TYR A 4 -1.73 -16.15 -3.23
CA TYR A 4 -2.51 -14.93 -2.95
C TYR A 4 -2.07 -13.73 -3.80
N LYS A 5 -0.78 -13.65 -4.20
CA LYS A 5 -0.30 -12.59 -5.10
C LYS A 5 -0.91 -12.72 -6.49
N ILE A 6 -0.98 -13.96 -7.03
CA ILE A 6 -1.64 -14.24 -8.32
C ILE A 6 -3.12 -13.89 -8.23
N GLU A 7 -3.79 -14.29 -7.15
CA GLU A 7 -5.20 -13.98 -6.92
C GLU A 7 -5.43 -12.46 -6.83
N PHE A 8 -4.55 -11.73 -6.15
CA PHE A 8 -4.63 -10.27 -6.05
C PHE A 8 -4.46 -9.60 -7.42
N ILE A 9 -3.50 -10.03 -8.24
CA ILE A 9 -3.31 -9.49 -9.59
C ILE A 9 -4.58 -9.72 -10.43
N LYS A 10 -5.13 -10.94 -10.43
CA LYS A 10 -6.36 -11.28 -11.16
C LYS A 10 -7.57 -10.47 -10.67
N PHE A 11 -7.67 -10.28 -9.36
CA PHE A 11 -8.70 -9.45 -8.75
C PHE A 11 -8.55 -7.97 -9.17
N ALA A 12 -7.36 -7.41 -9.14
CA ALA A 12 -7.10 -6.04 -9.56
C ALA A 12 -7.38 -5.82 -11.05
N LEU A 13 -7.06 -6.81 -11.91
CA LEU A 13 -7.37 -6.79 -13.34
C LEU A 13 -8.89 -6.83 -13.59
N SER A 14 -9.63 -7.72 -12.93
CA SER A 14 -11.08 -7.87 -13.12
C SER A 14 -11.88 -6.63 -12.71
N HIS A 15 -11.34 -5.82 -11.79
CA HIS A 15 -11.94 -4.55 -11.31
C HIS A 15 -11.36 -3.31 -12.01
N ASN A 16 -10.54 -3.47 -13.04
CA ASN A 16 -9.86 -2.37 -13.72
C ASN A 16 -8.94 -1.51 -12.81
N VAL A 17 -8.61 -1.99 -11.64
CA VAL A 17 -7.65 -1.37 -10.70
C VAL A 17 -6.24 -1.45 -11.25
N LEU A 18 -5.89 -2.61 -11.83
CA LEU A 18 -4.67 -2.83 -12.60
C LEU A 18 -5.04 -2.94 -14.09
N LYS A 19 -4.28 -2.26 -14.93
CA LYS A 19 -4.41 -2.32 -16.41
C LYS A 19 -3.04 -2.37 -17.04
N PHE A 20 -2.89 -3.14 -18.10
CA PHE A 20 -1.72 -3.09 -18.98
C PHE A 20 -2.04 -2.31 -20.24
N GLY A 21 -1.09 -1.53 -20.75
CA GLY A 21 -1.26 -0.65 -21.91
C GLY A 21 -0.31 0.55 -21.83
N GLU A 22 -0.56 1.61 -22.59
CA GLU A 22 0.23 2.83 -22.52
C GLU A 22 -0.50 3.91 -21.70
N PHE A 23 0.11 4.36 -20.60
CA PHE A 23 -0.47 5.34 -19.69
C PHE A 23 0.50 6.48 -19.42
N ALA A 24 0.05 7.74 -19.56
CA ALA A 24 0.79 8.90 -19.12
C ALA A 24 0.62 9.11 -17.60
N LEU A 25 1.73 9.05 -16.87
CA LEU A 25 1.74 9.33 -15.44
C LEU A 25 1.83 10.84 -15.17
N LYS A 26 1.45 11.28 -13.97
CA LYS A 26 1.59 12.70 -13.54
C LYS A 26 3.03 13.21 -13.59
N SER A 27 4.01 12.32 -13.54
CA SER A 27 5.44 12.64 -13.70
C SER A 27 5.85 12.93 -15.14
N GLY A 28 4.94 12.76 -16.13
CA GLY A 28 5.23 12.82 -17.56
C GLY A 28 5.79 11.52 -18.14
N ARG A 29 6.08 10.50 -17.33
CA ARG A 29 6.54 9.18 -17.81
C ARG A 29 5.40 8.43 -18.50
N LYS A 30 5.73 7.68 -19.55
CA LYS A 30 4.82 6.70 -20.16
C LYS A 30 5.04 5.35 -19.46
N SER A 31 4.00 4.86 -18.78
CA SER A 31 4.03 3.58 -18.07
C SER A 31 3.28 2.51 -18.87
N PRO A 32 3.80 1.28 -18.96
CA PRO A 32 3.12 0.14 -19.60
C PRO A 32 2.01 -0.46 -18.75
N TYR A 33 1.79 0.07 -17.56
CA TYR A 33 0.69 -0.34 -16.68
C TYR A 33 0.21 0.82 -15.82
N PHE A 34 -1.00 0.67 -15.34
CA PHE A 34 -1.64 1.64 -14.44
C PHE A 34 -2.30 0.91 -13.28
N PHE A 35 -2.15 1.46 -12.07
CA PHE A 35 -2.77 0.94 -10.86
C PHE A 35 -3.48 2.07 -10.11
N ASN A 36 -4.75 1.84 -9.77
CA ASN A 36 -5.56 2.78 -8.99
C ASN A 36 -6.47 2.03 -8.01
N ALA A 37 -6.03 1.87 -6.77
CA ALA A 37 -6.81 1.22 -5.72
C ALA A 37 -8.13 1.93 -5.38
N GLY A 38 -8.30 3.20 -5.76
CA GLY A 38 -9.56 3.92 -5.59
C GLY A 38 -10.73 3.36 -6.41
N LEU A 39 -10.47 2.43 -7.34
CA LEU A 39 -11.52 1.72 -8.08
C LEU A 39 -12.08 0.51 -7.32
N PHE A 40 -11.47 0.09 -6.22
CA PHE A 40 -12.11 -0.80 -5.25
C PHE A 40 -13.15 0.02 -4.46
N SER A 41 -14.38 0.02 -4.91
CA SER A 41 -15.41 0.98 -4.48
C SER A 41 -16.64 0.35 -3.82
N THR A 42 -16.72 -0.97 -3.76
CA THR A 42 -17.81 -1.68 -3.09
C THR A 42 -17.34 -2.31 -1.78
N GLY A 43 -18.29 -2.65 -0.90
CA GLY A 43 -17.98 -3.37 0.34
C GLY A 43 -17.30 -4.73 0.07
N ALA A 44 -17.68 -5.43 -1.00
CA ALA A 44 -17.07 -6.69 -1.41
C ALA A 44 -15.61 -6.47 -1.85
N ASP A 45 -15.34 -5.41 -2.62
CA ASP A 45 -13.97 -5.07 -3.05
C ASP A 45 -13.08 -4.76 -1.85
N LEU A 46 -13.56 -3.92 -0.93
CA LEU A 46 -12.82 -3.55 0.27
C LEU A 46 -12.58 -4.75 1.20
N ALA A 47 -13.58 -5.61 1.37
CA ALA A 47 -13.43 -6.83 2.15
C ALA A 47 -12.34 -7.73 1.54
N ARG A 48 -12.39 -7.96 0.23
CA ARG A 48 -11.40 -8.78 -0.47
C ARG A 48 -10.00 -8.16 -0.46
N LEU A 49 -9.90 -6.84 -0.64
CA LEU A 49 -8.64 -6.10 -0.52
C LEU A 49 -8.04 -6.29 0.88
N GLY A 50 -8.85 -6.13 1.94
CA GLY A 50 -8.43 -6.36 3.33
C GLY A 50 -7.88 -7.75 3.56
N GLU A 51 -8.50 -8.79 2.95
CA GLU A 51 -8.00 -10.17 3.03
C GLU A 51 -6.62 -10.34 2.39
N PHE A 52 -6.33 -9.70 1.24
CA PHE A 52 -5.02 -9.77 0.62
C PHE A 52 -3.95 -9.07 1.47
N TYR A 53 -4.24 -7.90 2.01
CA TYR A 53 -3.35 -7.25 2.97
C TYR A 53 -3.10 -8.13 4.20
N ALA A 54 -4.16 -8.68 4.80
CA ALA A 54 -4.04 -9.51 6.00
C ALA A 54 -3.15 -10.74 5.77
N LYS A 55 -3.30 -11.42 4.62
CA LYS A 55 -2.44 -12.54 4.23
C LYS A 55 -0.98 -12.12 4.08
N ALA A 56 -0.73 -11.01 3.38
CA ALA A 56 0.61 -10.51 3.16
C ALA A 56 1.27 -10.04 4.47
N ILE A 57 0.52 -9.36 5.35
CA ILE A 57 0.98 -8.95 6.69
C ILE A 57 1.33 -10.17 7.52
N GLN A 58 0.48 -11.19 7.54
CA GLN A 58 0.74 -12.41 8.29
C GLN A 58 1.99 -13.14 7.79
N SER A 59 2.23 -13.15 6.48
CA SER A 59 3.42 -13.76 5.88
C SER A 59 4.71 -12.97 6.15
N SER A 60 4.61 -11.66 6.41
CA SER A 60 5.76 -10.78 6.63
C SER A 60 6.40 -10.91 8.01
N ALA A 61 5.68 -11.52 8.99
CA ALA A 61 6.09 -11.61 10.38
C ALA A 61 6.40 -10.26 11.07
N VAL A 62 5.87 -9.14 10.55
CA VAL A 62 6.01 -7.82 11.19
C VAL A 62 5.21 -7.80 12.49
N ASP A 63 5.87 -7.39 13.57
CA ASP A 63 5.23 -7.18 14.85
C ASP A 63 4.79 -5.73 15.01
N PHE A 64 3.52 -5.54 15.43
CA PHE A 64 2.92 -4.21 15.61
C PHE A 64 1.75 -4.27 16.58
N ASP A 65 1.48 -3.12 17.22
CA ASP A 65 0.46 -2.95 18.25
C ASP A 65 -0.81 -2.29 17.71
N VAL A 66 -0.69 -1.41 16.71
CA VAL A 66 -1.80 -0.64 16.15
C VAL A 66 -1.63 -0.42 14.66
N ILE A 67 -2.74 -0.44 13.91
CA ILE A 67 -2.79 -0.06 12.50
C ILE A 67 -3.11 1.42 12.39
N PHE A 68 -2.36 2.14 11.55
CA PHE A 68 -2.63 3.53 11.20
C PHE A 68 -2.97 3.68 9.73
N GLY A 69 -4.17 4.21 9.46
CA GLY A 69 -4.65 4.51 8.10
C GLY A 69 -4.66 6.01 7.83
N PRO A 70 -3.70 6.57 7.07
CA PRO A 70 -3.67 8.00 6.78
C PRO A 70 -4.83 8.41 5.88
N ALA A 71 -5.43 9.58 6.19
CA ALA A 71 -6.55 10.12 5.43
C ALA A 71 -6.12 10.49 4.00
N TYR A 72 -6.90 10.11 2.99
CA TYR A 72 -8.23 9.53 3.13
C TYR A 72 -8.28 8.04 2.72
N LYS A 73 -7.44 7.58 1.77
CA LYS A 73 -7.49 6.22 1.24
C LYS A 73 -7.06 5.16 2.26
N GLY A 74 -6.11 5.50 3.12
CA GLY A 74 -5.67 4.61 4.19
C GLY A 74 -6.79 4.23 5.15
N ILE A 75 -7.80 5.10 5.36
CA ILE A 75 -8.89 4.83 6.30
C ILE A 75 -9.69 3.57 5.93
N PRO A 76 -10.34 3.48 4.75
CA PRO A 76 -11.10 2.28 4.39
C PRO A 76 -10.20 1.04 4.25
N ILE A 77 -8.96 1.19 3.79
CA ILE A 77 -8.02 0.06 3.67
C ILE A 77 -7.66 -0.46 5.06
N ALA A 78 -7.20 0.39 5.97
CA ALA A 78 -6.84 -0.01 7.33
C ALA A 78 -8.01 -0.66 8.09
N THR A 79 -9.23 -0.12 7.90
CA THR A 79 -10.44 -0.70 8.47
C THR A 79 -10.70 -2.11 7.93
N SER A 80 -10.63 -2.30 6.61
CA SER A 80 -10.85 -3.62 6.01
C SER A 80 -9.76 -4.62 6.38
N VAL A 81 -8.52 -4.15 6.53
CA VAL A 81 -7.38 -4.98 6.98
C VAL A 81 -7.58 -5.46 8.42
N SER A 82 -7.95 -4.58 9.35
CA SER A 82 -8.17 -4.97 10.75
C SER A 82 -9.30 -5.99 10.87
N ILE A 83 -10.40 -5.81 10.14
CA ILE A 83 -11.50 -6.77 10.07
C ILE A 83 -11.03 -8.12 9.52
N ALA A 84 -10.23 -8.11 8.45
CA ALA A 84 -9.71 -9.33 7.84
C ALA A 84 -8.71 -10.07 8.76
N LEU A 85 -7.85 -9.35 9.48
CA LEU A 85 -6.93 -9.92 10.48
C LEU A 85 -7.71 -10.62 11.60
N PHE A 86 -8.78 -10.01 12.08
CA PHE A 86 -9.65 -10.65 13.07
C PHE A 86 -10.34 -11.89 12.51
N ASN A 87 -11.00 -11.78 11.36
CA ASN A 87 -11.81 -12.85 10.79
C ASN A 87 -10.97 -14.06 10.34
N GLN A 88 -9.78 -13.85 9.79
CA GLN A 88 -8.95 -14.93 9.21
C GLN A 88 -7.88 -15.45 10.16
N PHE A 89 -7.37 -14.61 11.05
CA PHE A 89 -6.22 -14.93 11.90
C PHE A 89 -6.50 -14.76 13.40
N ASN A 90 -7.74 -14.44 13.78
CA ASN A 90 -8.14 -14.18 15.17
C ASN A 90 -7.25 -13.12 15.85
N ARG A 91 -6.75 -12.16 15.07
CA ARG A 91 -5.92 -11.06 15.54
C ARG A 91 -6.74 -9.79 15.64
N ASP A 92 -7.18 -9.47 16.87
CA ASP A 92 -7.88 -8.22 17.17
C ASP A 92 -6.85 -7.09 17.27
N THR A 93 -6.88 -6.18 16.31
CA THR A 93 -5.88 -5.13 16.16
C THR A 93 -6.52 -3.75 16.26
N PRO A 94 -6.07 -2.89 17.20
CA PRO A 94 -6.50 -1.51 17.30
C PRO A 94 -6.26 -0.72 16.00
N VAL A 95 -7.15 0.22 15.68
CA VAL A 95 -7.08 1.03 14.46
C VAL A 95 -7.16 2.51 14.80
N CYS A 96 -6.29 3.30 14.19
CA CYS A 96 -6.21 4.74 14.31
C CYS A 96 -6.19 5.40 12.93
N PHE A 97 -6.79 6.56 12.82
CA PHE A 97 -6.82 7.40 11.61
C PHE A 97 -6.52 8.85 11.95
N ASN A 98 -6.02 9.62 10.98
CA ASN A 98 -5.96 11.07 11.14
C ASN A 98 -7.14 11.77 10.43
N ARG A 99 -7.43 12.97 10.92
CA ARG A 99 -8.24 13.97 10.20
C ARG A 99 -7.29 14.89 9.43
N LYS A 100 -7.72 15.39 8.28
CA LYS A 100 -6.99 16.45 7.56
C LYS A 100 -7.22 17.82 8.21
N GLU A 101 -8.33 18.00 8.92
CA GLU A 101 -8.70 19.23 9.61
C GLU A 101 -8.91 18.95 11.10
N ALA A 102 -8.23 19.71 11.95
CA ALA A 102 -8.43 19.63 13.38
C ALA A 102 -9.85 20.07 13.76
N LYS A 103 -10.49 19.38 14.71
CA LYS A 103 -11.74 19.84 15.33
C LYS A 103 -11.45 20.58 16.63
N ASP A 104 -12.07 21.76 16.75
CA ASP A 104 -11.98 22.59 17.96
C ASP A 104 -12.97 22.16 19.06
N HIS A 105 -13.92 21.25 18.76
CA HIS A 105 -15.01 20.85 19.65
C HIS A 105 -15.20 19.33 19.70
N GLY A 106 -15.64 18.83 20.84
CA GLY A 106 -15.92 17.40 21.11
C GLY A 106 -14.64 16.64 21.49
N GLU A 107 -14.48 15.42 20.97
CA GLU A 107 -13.21 14.68 21.03
C GLU A 107 -12.16 15.42 20.19
N GLY A 108 -11.56 16.47 20.75
CA GLY A 108 -10.57 17.32 20.08
C GLY A 108 -9.37 16.53 19.55
N GLY A 109 -8.63 17.14 18.59
CA GLY A 109 -7.41 16.55 18.06
C GLY A 109 -7.55 16.04 16.61
N ASN A 110 -6.42 15.55 16.09
CA ASN A 110 -6.28 15.13 14.69
C ASN A 110 -6.42 13.63 14.48
N LEU A 111 -6.57 12.85 15.56
CA LEU A 111 -6.66 11.38 15.52
C LEU A 111 -8.07 10.89 15.89
N ILE A 112 -8.46 9.76 15.34
CA ILE A 112 -9.72 9.06 15.58
C ILE A 112 -9.42 7.58 15.76
N GLY A 113 -10.18 6.90 16.61
CA GLY A 113 -10.02 5.49 16.90
C GLY A 113 -9.18 5.23 18.14
N SER A 114 -8.38 4.19 18.12
CA SER A 114 -7.52 3.82 19.23
C SER A 114 -6.38 4.82 19.44
N PRO A 115 -5.85 4.97 20.66
CA PRO A 115 -4.63 5.73 20.88
C PRO A 115 -3.49 5.24 19.96
N LEU A 116 -2.75 6.17 19.40
CA LEU A 116 -1.59 5.88 18.56
C LEU A 116 -0.37 5.67 19.45
N THR A 117 -0.12 4.43 19.88
CA THR A 117 0.95 4.07 20.82
C THR A 117 1.66 2.80 20.41
N GLY A 118 2.89 2.60 20.90
CA GLY A 118 3.66 1.38 20.60
C GLY A 118 4.20 1.34 19.18
N ASN A 119 4.23 0.14 18.61
CA ASN A 119 4.71 -0.13 17.26
C ASN A 119 3.55 0.00 16.26
N VAL A 120 3.67 0.87 15.29
CA VAL A 120 2.61 1.24 14.36
C VAL A 120 2.85 0.60 12.99
N LEU A 121 1.85 -0.11 12.47
CA LEU A 121 1.79 -0.52 11.07
C LEU A 121 1.00 0.54 10.29
N LEU A 122 1.68 1.28 9.42
CA LEU A 122 1.04 2.24 8.53
C LEU A 122 0.55 1.54 7.25
N ILE A 123 -0.70 1.77 6.87
CA ILE A 123 -1.31 1.14 5.68
C ILE A 123 -1.77 2.22 4.70
N ASP A 124 -1.30 2.12 3.45
CA ASP A 124 -1.73 2.98 2.35
C ASP A 124 -1.83 2.17 1.04
N ASP A 125 -2.31 2.77 -0.05
CA ASP A 125 -2.45 2.08 -1.35
C ASP A 125 -1.12 1.98 -2.11
N VAL A 126 -0.42 3.06 -2.32
CA VAL A 126 0.88 3.16 -3.00
C VAL A 126 1.70 4.33 -2.47
N ILE A 127 3.00 4.24 -2.58
CA ILE A 127 3.90 5.37 -2.28
C ILE A 127 4.34 6.00 -3.61
N THR A 128 4.03 7.28 -3.79
CA THR A 128 4.46 8.05 -4.97
C THR A 128 5.56 9.07 -4.63
N ALA A 129 5.32 9.94 -3.65
CA ALA A 129 6.26 10.95 -3.18
C ALA A 129 6.51 10.89 -1.67
N GLY A 130 5.95 9.91 -0.97
CA GLY A 130 6.11 9.72 0.47
C GLY A 130 5.46 10.81 1.35
N THR A 131 4.63 11.70 0.79
CA THR A 131 4.03 12.82 1.54
C THR A 131 3.11 12.32 2.66
N ALA A 132 2.24 11.34 2.39
CA ALA A 132 1.34 10.79 3.40
C ALA A 132 2.12 10.15 4.56
N ILE A 133 3.26 9.50 4.26
CA ILE A 133 4.11 8.90 5.30
C ILE A 133 4.78 9.99 6.14
N ARG A 134 5.34 11.04 5.52
CA ARG A 134 5.94 12.18 6.26
C ARG A 134 4.93 12.88 7.17
N GLU A 135 3.69 13.10 6.68
CA GLU A 135 2.61 13.65 7.51
C GLU A 135 2.26 12.71 8.68
N SER A 136 2.25 11.40 8.43
CA SER A 136 1.96 10.39 9.45
C SER A 136 3.05 10.33 10.52
N MET A 137 4.32 10.51 10.15
CA MET A 137 5.43 10.54 11.11
C MET A 137 5.26 11.63 12.15
N ALA A 138 4.76 12.81 11.76
CA ALA A 138 4.47 13.87 12.74
C ALA A 138 3.41 13.45 13.78
N HIS A 139 2.42 12.64 13.37
CA HIS A 139 1.44 12.09 14.33
C HIS A 139 2.07 11.04 15.25
N LEU A 140 2.92 10.15 14.70
CA LEU A 140 3.62 9.15 15.51
C LEU A 140 4.52 9.82 16.56
N GLU A 141 5.34 10.78 16.15
CA GLU A 141 6.24 11.53 17.03
C GLU A 141 5.49 12.26 18.15
N ALA A 142 4.39 12.95 17.80
CA ALA A 142 3.55 13.66 18.77
C ALA A 142 2.92 12.73 19.84
N ASN A 143 2.80 11.44 19.55
CA ASN A 143 2.24 10.42 20.45
C ASN A 143 3.30 9.45 21.02
N ASN A 144 4.59 9.70 20.81
CA ASN A 144 5.69 8.81 21.21
C ASN A 144 5.53 7.37 20.68
N ALA A 145 4.89 7.20 19.53
CA ALA A 145 4.76 5.94 18.84
C ALA A 145 5.91 5.70 17.85
N LYS A 146 6.18 4.45 17.51
CA LYS A 146 7.25 4.05 16.58
C LYS A 146 6.66 3.45 15.30
N LEU A 147 7.22 3.80 14.15
CA LEU A 147 6.87 3.16 12.90
C LEU A 147 7.52 1.76 12.86
N ALA A 148 6.71 0.70 12.88
CA ALA A 148 7.17 -0.68 12.73
C ALA A 148 7.43 -0.99 11.26
N ALA A 149 6.47 -0.70 10.39
CA ALA A 149 6.56 -0.87 8.96
C ALA A 149 5.49 -0.05 8.24
N VAL A 150 5.66 0.11 6.93
CA VAL A 150 4.62 0.58 6.02
C VAL A 150 4.17 -0.58 5.15
N PHE A 151 2.87 -0.75 4.95
CA PHE A 151 2.32 -1.77 4.07
C PHE A 151 1.46 -1.14 2.98
N ILE A 152 1.75 -1.48 1.71
CA ILE A 152 1.06 -0.94 0.53
C ILE A 152 0.55 -2.06 -0.38
N ALA A 153 -0.32 -1.73 -1.33
CA ALA A 153 -0.82 -2.70 -2.29
C ALA A 153 0.22 -3.09 -3.34
N LEU A 154 0.92 -2.08 -3.90
CA LEU A 154 1.85 -2.27 -5.00
C LEU A 154 3.14 -1.46 -4.81
N ASN A 155 4.28 -2.15 -4.78
CA ASN A 155 5.60 -1.55 -4.94
C ASN A 155 5.96 -1.49 -6.43
N ARG A 156 6.03 -0.29 -6.98
CA ARG A 156 6.35 -0.09 -8.40
C ARG A 156 7.83 -0.28 -8.73
N GLN A 157 8.71 -0.35 -7.74
CA GLN A 157 10.16 -0.50 -7.89
C GLN A 157 10.75 0.52 -8.90
N GLU A 158 10.29 1.76 -8.85
CA GLU A 158 10.66 2.82 -9.80
C GLU A 158 11.46 3.92 -9.11
N LYS A 159 12.48 4.43 -9.79
CA LYS A 159 13.21 5.63 -9.37
C LYS A 159 12.27 6.81 -9.15
N GLY A 160 12.49 7.56 -8.08
CA GLY A 160 11.82 8.81 -7.80
C GLY A 160 12.36 9.97 -8.67
N LYS A 161 12.64 11.09 -8.04
CA LYS A 161 13.30 12.22 -8.70
C LYS A 161 14.82 12.05 -8.78
N GLY A 162 15.41 11.22 -7.90
CA GLY A 162 16.80 10.87 -7.86
C GLY A 162 17.05 9.42 -8.28
N GLU A 163 18.13 8.82 -7.75
CA GLU A 163 18.50 7.43 -8.03
C GLU A 163 17.68 6.42 -7.21
N LEU A 164 17.16 6.84 -6.05
CA LEU A 164 16.34 6.00 -5.17
C LEU A 164 14.87 6.05 -5.57
N SER A 165 14.16 4.96 -5.28
CA SER A 165 12.69 4.99 -5.29
C SER A 165 12.16 5.78 -4.08
N ALA A 166 10.90 6.21 -4.15
CA ALA A 166 10.22 6.84 -3.01
C ALA A 166 10.15 5.89 -1.79
N ILE A 167 10.08 4.58 -2.04
CA ILE A 167 10.13 3.55 -1.00
C ILE A 167 11.50 3.51 -0.34
N GLN A 168 12.58 3.43 -1.13
CA GLN A 168 13.95 3.43 -0.60
C GLN A 168 14.26 4.71 0.17
N GLU A 169 13.74 5.87 -0.25
CA GLU A 169 13.85 7.12 0.51
C GLU A 169 13.16 7.00 1.87
N VAL A 170 11.94 6.47 1.92
CA VAL A 170 11.18 6.24 3.16
C VAL A 170 11.92 5.27 4.09
N GLU A 171 12.40 4.14 3.56
CA GLU A 171 13.13 3.15 4.35
C GLU A 171 14.42 3.71 4.94
N ARG A 172 15.17 4.49 4.16
CA ARG A 172 16.38 5.18 4.61
C ARG A 172 16.09 6.24 5.67
N ASP A 173 15.10 7.10 5.42
CA ASP A 173 14.83 8.28 6.23
C ASP A 173 14.18 7.90 7.58
N TYR A 174 13.38 6.84 7.61
CA TYR A 174 12.66 6.39 8.81
C TYR A 174 13.16 5.06 9.39
N GLN A 175 14.16 4.43 8.77
CA GLN A 175 14.73 3.16 9.22
C GLN A 175 13.67 2.08 9.46
N CYS A 176 12.68 2.01 8.58
CA CYS A 176 11.58 1.07 8.59
C CYS A 176 11.58 0.21 7.33
N GLN A 177 10.83 -0.87 7.34
CA GLN A 177 10.56 -1.67 6.14
C GLN A 177 9.30 -1.15 5.45
N VAL A 178 9.33 -1.12 4.12
CA VAL A 178 8.14 -0.92 3.30
C VAL A 178 7.82 -2.22 2.58
N LEU A 179 6.69 -2.80 2.90
CA LEU A 179 6.21 -4.08 2.39
C LEU A 179 5.00 -3.86 1.47
N SER A 180 4.76 -4.80 0.57
CA SER A 180 3.64 -4.71 -0.37
C SER A 180 2.97 -6.07 -0.58
N ILE A 181 1.71 -6.05 -1.04
CA ILE A 181 1.03 -7.28 -1.47
C ILE A 181 1.75 -7.84 -2.68
N ILE A 182 2.04 -6.99 -3.67
CA ILE A 182 2.78 -7.32 -4.90
C ILE A 182 3.78 -6.22 -5.24
N ASP A 183 4.75 -6.55 -6.08
CA ASP A 183 5.70 -5.61 -6.66
C ASP A 183 5.77 -5.75 -8.19
N LEU A 184 6.62 -4.94 -8.84
CA LEU A 184 6.82 -4.99 -10.29
C LEU A 184 7.33 -6.36 -10.76
N ASP A 185 8.19 -7.02 -9.98
CA ASP A 185 8.69 -8.35 -10.29
C ASP A 185 7.57 -9.39 -10.32
N ASP A 186 6.64 -9.32 -9.35
CA ASP A 186 5.45 -10.17 -9.32
C ASP A 186 4.58 -9.96 -10.57
N LEU A 187 4.39 -8.69 -10.99
CA LEU A 187 3.64 -8.37 -12.22
C LEU A 187 4.33 -8.96 -13.47
N MET A 188 5.64 -8.84 -13.57
CA MET A 188 6.40 -9.39 -14.71
C MET A 188 6.33 -10.93 -14.74
N GLN A 189 6.48 -11.58 -13.58
CA GLN A 189 6.32 -13.04 -13.47
C GLN A 189 4.91 -13.51 -13.85
N PHE A 190 3.89 -12.72 -13.47
CA PHE A 190 2.50 -13.01 -13.86
C PHE A 190 2.32 -12.94 -15.38
N ILE A 191 2.77 -11.85 -16.01
CA ILE A 191 2.68 -11.65 -17.47
C ILE A 191 3.40 -12.77 -18.24
N GLU A 192 4.57 -13.22 -17.78
CA GLU A 192 5.33 -14.31 -18.42
C GLU A 192 4.56 -15.62 -18.46
N LYS A 193 3.71 -15.87 -17.46
CA LYS A 193 2.98 -17.15 -17.31
C LYS A 193 1.57 -17.11 -17.88
N GLU A 194 0.97 -15.93 -18.08
CA GLU A 194 -0.41 -15.77 -18.55
C GLU A 194 -0.42 -15.35 -20.03
N PRO A 195 -0.81 -16.25 -20.95
CA PRO A 195 -0.71 -16.01 -22.41
C PRO A 195 -1.40 -14.73 -22.88
N ASP A 196 -2.55 -14.39 -22.29
CA ASP A 196 -3.34 -13.21 -22.67
C ASP A 196 -2.63 -11.88 -22.42
N TYR A 197 -1.59 -11.89 -21.56
CA TYR A 197 -0.84 -10.69 -21.16
C TYR A 197 0.59 -10.63 -21.70
N GLN A 198 1.11 -11.69 -22.29
CA GLN A 198 2.51 -11.77 -22.77
C GLN A 198 2.88 -10.67 -23.77
N GLN A 199 1.92 -10.13 -24.51
CA GLN A 199 2.12 -9.01 -25.43
C GLN A 199 2.64 -7.73 -24.73
N TYR A 200 2.44 -7.57 -23.42
CA TYR A 200 2.89 -6.41 -22.65
C TYR A 200 4.31 -6.57 -22.09
N LEU A 201 4.86 -7.77 -22.09
CA LEU A 201 6.17 -8.07 -21.48
C LEU A 201 7.34 -7.25 -22.06
N PRO A 202 7.45 -7.04 -23.40
CA PRO A 202 8.51 -6.20 -23.94
C PRO A 202 8.48 -4.77 -23.41
N ALA A 203 7.30 -4.16 -23.33
CA ALA A 203 7.13 -2.81 -22.80
C ALA A 203 7.44 -2.73 -21.31
N MET A 204 7.07 -3.76 -20.53
CA MET A 204 7.38 -3.85 -19.09
C MET A 204 8.88 -3.95 -18.84
N ARG A 205 9.59 -4.77 -19.64
CA ARG A 205 11.07 -4.90 -19.55
C ARG A 205 11.78 -3.59 -19.88
N ALA A 206 11.41 -2.94 -20.98
CA ALA A 206 11.97 -1.64 -21.37
C ALA A 206 11.73 -0.54 -20.33
N TYR A 207 10.55 -0.56 -19.72
CA TYR A 207 10.20 0.38 -18.65
C TYR A 207 11.06 0.14 -17.40
N ARG A 208 11.22 -1.11 -17.01
CA ARG A 208 12.08 -1.50 -15.88
C ARG A 208 13.54 -1.11 -16.11
N GLU A 209 14.08 -1.35 -17.30
CA GLU A 209 15.47 -0.95 -17.66
C GLU A 209 15.67 0.57 -17.56
N SER A 210 14.64 1.36 -17.91
CA SER A 210 14.71 2.82 -17.93
C SER A 210 14.51 3.44 -16.54
N TYR A 211 13.62 2.88 -15.72
CA TYR A 211 13.13 3.51 -14.50
C TYR A 211 13.23 2.62 -13.25
N GLY A 212 13.60 1.36 -13.38
CA GLY A 212 13.70 0.44 -12.25
C GLY A 212 14.83 0.76 -11.27
N VAL A 213 14.67 0.33 -10.01
CA VAL A 213 15.67 0.35 -8.94
C VAL A 213 16.02 -1.07 -8.52
#